data_ad5966e82f0062648a75d415be36b518
#
_entry.id   ad5966e82f0062648a75d415be36b518
#
_cell.length_a   1.000
_cell.length_b   1.000
_cell.length_c   1.000
_cell.angle_alpha   90.00
_cell.angle_beta   90.00
_cell.angle_gamma   90.00
#
_symmetry.space_group_name_H-M   'P 1'
#
loop_
_entity.id
_entity.type
_entity.pdbx_description
1 polymer ?
#
loop_
_entity_poly.entity_id
_entity_poly.type
_entity_poly.pdbx_seq_one_letter_code
_entity_poly.pdbx_strand_id
1 'polypeptide(L)' 'MRLDKYLKVSRLIKRRTVANEACGAGKITVNDKVARASYDVKVGDVIEITLGSKSVKVKVTEVKEVVRKEDAATMYEAAV' A
#
# COMPACT_ATOMS: atom_id res chain seq x y z
N MET A 1 4.90 -8.68 5.36
CA MET A 1 3.52 -8.18 5.65
C MET A 1 2.68 -8.22 4.39
N ARG A 2 1.45 -8.67 4.49
CA ARG A 2 0.54 -8.68 3.33
C ARG A 2 0.27 -7.25 2.84
N LEU A 3 0.14 -7.11 1.53
CA LEU A 3 -0.11 -5.80 0.89
C LEU A 3 -1.39 -5.14 1.40
N ASP A 4 -2.49 -5.90 1.53
CA ASP A 4 -3.75 -5.35 2.03
C ASP A 4 -3.61 -4.81 3.46
N LYS A 5 -2.88 -5.52 4.32
CA LYS A 5 -2.60 -5.06 5.67
C LYS A 5 -1.70 -3.82 5.67
N TYR A 6 -0.67 -3.81 4.85
CA TYR A 6 0.23 -2.66 4.74
C TYR A 6 -0.53 -1.40 4.34
N LEU A 7 -1.41 -1.50 3.34
CA LEU A 7 -2.21 -0.36 2.87
C LEU A 7 -3.10 0.20 3.99
N LYS A 8 -3.62 -0.67 4.85
CA LYS A 8 -4.45 -0.26 5.98
C LYS A 8 -3.63 0.37 7.10
N VAL A 9 -2.54 -0.28 7.55
CA VAL A 9 -1.74 0.23 8.68
C VAL A 9 -0.99 1.50 8.32
N SER A 10 -0.58 1.67 7.07
CA SER A 10 0.04 2.90 6.58
C SER A 10 -0.98 4.02 6.35
N ARG A 11 -2.27 3.73 6.48
CA ARG A 11 -3.40 4.64 6.26
C ARG A 11 -3.52 5.18 4.83
N LEU A 12 -2.88 4.51 3.87
CA LEU A 12 -3.09 4.80 2.45
C LEU A 12 -4.52 4.46 2.05
N ILE A 13 -5.06 3.39 2.63
CA ILE A 13 -6.47 3.00 2.48
C ILE A 13 -7.04 2.76 3.88
N LYS A 14 -8.17 3.37 4.20
CA LYS A 14 -8.76 3.34 5.54
C LYS A 14 -9.18 1.96 6.01
N ARG A 15 -9.68 1.13 5.09
CA ARG A 15 -10.25 -0.18 5.43
C ARG A 15 -9.52 -1.29 4.71
N ARG A 16 -9.17 -2.35 5.44
CA ARG A 16 -8.48 -3.50 4.86
C ARG A 16 -9.31 -4.21 3.79
N THR A 17 -10.65 -4.25 3.98
CA THR A 17 -11.54 -4.83 2.97
C THR A 17 -11.48 -4.08 1.65
N VAL A 18 -11.44 -2.75 1.71
CA VAL A 18 -11.29 -1.91 0.52
C VAL A 18 -9.94 -2.14 -0.15
N ALA A 19 -8.88 -2.27 0.65
CA ALA A 19 -7.54 -2.58 0.13
C ALA A 19 -7.53 -3.94 -0.58
N ASN A 20 -8.15 -4.95 0.03
CA ASN A 20 -8.25 -6.28 -0.55
C ASN A 20 -9.00 -6.26 -1.89
N GLU A 21 -10.13 -5.56 -1.94
CA GLU A 21 -10.92 -5.42 -3.16
C GLU A 21 -10.15 -4.69 -4.26
N ALA A 22 -9.44 -3.62 -3.91
CA ALA A 22 -8.63 -2.88 -4.88
C ALA A 22 -7.52 -3.75 -5.47
N CYS A 23 -6.88 -4.57 -4.66
CA CYS A 23 -5.88 -5.53 -5.15
C CYS A 23 -6.53 -6.53 -6.11
N GLY A 24 -7.69 -7.08 -5.73
CA GLY A 24 -8.42 -8.04 -6.57
C GLY A 24 -8.90 -7.44 -7.88
N ALA A 25 -9.16 -6.13 -7.91
CA ALA A 25 -9.59 -5.43 -9.11
C ALA A 25 -8.42 -4.96 -10.00
N GLY A 26 -7.18 -5.27 -9.63
CA GLY A 26 -6.00 -4.88 -10.40
C GLY A 26 -5.63 -3.41 -10.28
N LYS A 27 -6.12 -2.72 -9.26
CA LYS A 27 -5.88 -1.28 -9.06
C LYS A 27 -4.61 -0.96 -8.30
N ILE A 28 -3.95 -1.97 -7.76
CA ILE A 28 -2.72 -1.82 -6.97
C ILE A 28 -1.59 -2.53 -7.70
N THR A 29 -0.52 -1.80 -7.97
CA THR A 29 0.70 -2.39 -8.53
C THR A 29 1.84 -2.23 -7.55
N VAL A 30 2.78 -3.18 -7.59
CA VAL A 30 4.04 -3.10 -6.85
C VAL A 30 5.15 -3.31 -7.85
N ASN A 31 6.06 -2.34 -7.91
CA ASN A 31 7.17 -2.36 -8.88
C ASN A 31 6.67 -2.55 -10.32
N ASP A 32 5.60 -1.82 -10.65
CA ASP A 32 4.96 -1.79 -11.97
C ASP A 32 4.24 -3.08 -12.37
N LYS A 33 3.99 -3.98 -11.42
CA LYS A 33 3.25 -5.23 -11.66
C LYS A 33 2.02 -5.28 -10.76
N VAL A 34 0.89 -5.71 -11.32
CA VAL A 34 -0.32 -5.92 -10.52
C VAL A 34 -0.02 -6.92 -9.42
N ALA A 35 -0.31 -6.56 -8.18
CA ALA A 35 -0.03 -7.37 -7.01
C ALA A 35 -1.32 -7.84 -6.35
N ARG A 36 -1.27 -9.06 -5.78
CA ARG A 36 -2.37 -9.61 -5.01
C ARG A 36 -2.37 -9.03 -3.60
N ALA A 37 -3.53 -9.11 -2.93
CA ALA A 37 -3.64 -8.68 -1.53
C ALA A 37 -2.67 -9.41 -0.61
N SER A 38 -2.31 -10.64 -0.93
CA SER A 38 -1.38 -11.46 -0.15
C SER A 38 0.09 -11.20 -0.46
N TYR A 39 0.40 -10.32 -1.40
CA TYR A 39 1.79 -9.98 -1.73
C TYR A 39 2.55 -9.54 -0.47
N ASP A 40 3.77 -10.04 -0.30
CA ASP A 40 4.62 -9.73 0.85
C ASP A 40 5.41 -8.43 0.60
N VAL A 41 4.95 -7.35 1.21
CA VAL A 41 5.55 -6.01 1.03
C VAL A 41 6.90 -5.93 1.72
N LYS A 42 7.87 -5.33 1.04
CA LYS A 42 9.24 -5.15 1.54
C LYS A 42 9.66 -3.69 1.41
N VAL A 43 10.58 -3.27 2.28
CA VAL A 43 11.20 -1.95 2.19
C VAL A 43 11.83 -1.80 0.80
N GLY A 44 11.59 -0.65 0.17
CA GLY A 44 12.07 -0.37 -1.18
C GLY A 44 11.06 -0.66 -2.28
N ASP A 45 9.96 -1.37 -1.98
CA ASP A 45 8.89 -1.60 -2.96
C ASP A 45 8.22 -0.28 -3.33
N VAL A 46 7.89 -0.12 -4.60
CA VAL A 46 7.14 1.05 -5.10
C VAL A 46 5.71 0.60 -5.38
N ILE A 47 4.77 1.14 -4.62
CA ILE A 47 3.35 0.80 -4.71
C ILE A 47 2.62 1.93 -5.41
N GLU A 48 1.83 1.59 -6.45
CA GLU A 48 0.95 2.54 -7.11
C GLU A 48 -0.49 2.12 -6.87
N ILE A 49 -1.28 3.07 -6.37
CA ILE A 49 -2.70 2.87 -6.06
C ILE A 49 -3.51 3.72 -7.03
N THR A 50 -4.35 3.09 -7.84
CA THR A 50 -5.22 3.78 -8.78
C THR A 50 -6.65 3.76 -8.25
N LEU A 51 -7.17 4.93 -7.85
CA LEU A 51 -8.53 5.07 -7.34
C LEU A 51 -9.28 6.07 -8.22
N GLY A 52 -10.17 5.57 -9.06
CA GLY A 52 -10.91 6.40 -10.01
C GLY A 52 -9.96 7.07 -11.00
N SER A 53 -10.04 8.40 -11.09
CA SER A 53 -9.16 9.20 -11.96
C SER A 53 -7.84 9.59 -11.32
N LYS A 54 -7.62 9.20 -10.05
CA LYS A 54 -6.41 9.56 -9.30
C LYS A 54 -5.51 8.35 -9.13
N SER A 55 -4.20 8.58 -9.19
CA SER A 55 -3.23 7.56 -8.79
C SER A 55 -2.23 8.14 -7.81
N VAL A 56 -1.83 7.32 -6.85
CA VAL A 56 -0.85 7.69 -5.83
C VAL A 56 0.28 6.68 -5.92
N LYS A 57 1.51 7.16 -6.01
CA LYS A 57 2.68 6.31 -6.09
C LYS A 57 3.57 6.57 -4.88
N VAL A 58 3.89 5.53 -4.13
CA VAL A 58 4.67 5.65 -2.91
C VAL A 58 5.76 4.59 -2.86
N LYS A 59 6.86 4.91 -2.16
CA LYS A 59 7.93 3.96 -1.90
C LYS A 59 7.87 3.53 -0.44
N VAL A 60 7.91 2.24 -0.20
CA VAL A 60 7.89 1.68 1.16
C VAL A 60 9.21 1.98 1.86
N THR A 61 9.15 2.67 3.01
CA THR A 61 10.32 3.00 3.81
C THR A 61 10.41 2.17 5.08
N GLU A 62 9.27 1.71 5.61
CA GLU A 62 9.22 0.85 6.79
C GLU A 62 8.09 -0.16 6.65
N VAL A 63 8.26 -1.32 7.27
CA VAL A 63 7.20 -2.34 7.37
C VAL A 63 7.04 -2.69 8.84
N LYS A 64 5.92 -2.28 9.45
CA LYS A 64 5.61 -2.51 10.87
C LYS A 64 4.23 -3.10 11.02
N GLU A 65 4.10 -4.09 11.90
CA GLU A 65 2.82 -4.78 12.17
C GLU A 65 1.83 -3.88 12.90
N VAL A 66 2.31 -3.04 13.83
CA VAL A 66 1.47 -2.12 14.60
C VAL A 66 2.05 -0.72 14.46
N VAL A 67 1.21 0.22 14.02
CA VAL A 67 1.63 1.60 13.75
C VAL A 67 0.65 2.55 14.39
N ARG A 68 1.16 3.52 15.14
CA ARG A 68 0.35 4.60 15.69
C ARG A 68 -0.07 5.55 14.57
N LYS A 69 -1.16 6.26 14.78
CA LYS A 69 -1.69 7.21 13.79
C LYS A 69 -0.62 8.22 13.34
N GLU A 70 0.13 8.78 14.27
CA GLU A 70 1.16 9.75 13.99
C GLU A 70 2.38 9.18 13.27
N ASP A 71 2.58 7.86 13.35
CA ASP A 71 3.73 7.18 12.74
C ASP A 71 3.41 6.56 11.37
N ALA A 72 2.14 6.52 10.98
CA ALA A 72 1.73 5.87 9.73
C ALA A 72 2.42 6.48 8.51
N ALA A 73 2.61 7.80 8.50
CA ALA A 73 3.25 8.50 7.40
C ALA A 73 4.75 8.19 7.25
N THR A 74 5.39 7.59 8.27
CA THR A 74 6.80 7.20 8.20
C THR A 74 7.01 5.89 7.46
N MET A 75 5.94 5.15 7.17
CA MET A 75 6.02 3.86 6.48
C MET A 75 6.26 3.98 4.98
N TYR A 76 6.04 5.16 4.42
CA TYR A 76 6.21 5.39 2.99
C TYR A 76 6.61 6.84 2.72
N GLU A 77 7.10 7.06 1.50
CA GLU A 77 7.38 8.39 0.98
C GLU A 77 6.85 8.50 -0.45
N ALA A 78 6.61 9.70 -0.93
CA ALA A 78 6.14 9.91 -2.29
C ALA A 78 7.21 9.44 -3.29
N ALA A 79 6.80 8.64 -4.26
CA ALA A 79 7.68 8.08 -5.30
C ALA A 79 7.39 8.77 -6.65
N VAL A 80 7.58 10.07 -6.67
CA VAL A 80 7.29 10.89 -7.86
C VAL A 80 8.57 11.15 -8.64
#